data_d605410dc8a843553520c4e46ad95d64
#
_entry.id   d605410dc8a843553520c4e46ad95d64
#
_cell.length_a   1.000
_cell.length_b   1.000
_cell.length_c   1.000
_cell.angle_alpha   90.00
_cell.angle_beta   90.00
_cell.angle_gamma   90.00
#
_symmetry.space_group_name_H-M   'P 1'
#
loop_
_entity.id
_entity.type
_entity.pdbx_description
1 polymer ?
#
loop_
_entity_poly.entity_id
_entity_poly.type
_entity_poly.pdbx_seq_one_letter_code
_entity_poly.pdbx_strand_id
1 'polypeptide(L)'
;MPFVKSGEAQIHYELEGPGGSPVLVFSNSLGTDYSLWDPQAHEFQNKLRLLRYDSRGHGQSSSTPGPYYVEQLAKDVIAILDALQLDRVNFCGLSLGGMIGMWLGANAPKRLNKLVLCNTGAKIGTLENWNTRIETVRKNGMKSVSSGVLERWFTPVFREKAPGQVSNIRSILEALKPDGYAACCAAVRDFDFREELSSIRVPTLVIAGAYDPATPPADGRFLADHIPGARYVELNAAHLSNIEDQDRFNAELAAFLNA
;
A
#
# COMPACT_ATOMS: atom_id res chain seq x y z
N MET A 1 -0.90 18.28 -12.91
CA MET A 1 -0.48 17.06 -12.20
C MET A 1 -0.15 16.01 -13.23
N PRO A 2 0.95 15.27 -13.08
CA PRO A 2 1.36 14.31 -14.09
C PRO A 2 0.54 13.02 -14.04
N PHE A 3 0.31 12.45 -15.22
CA PHE A 3 -0.34 11.15 -15.40
C PHE A 3 0.48 10.27 -16.33
N VAL A 4 0.46 8.97 -16.08
CA VAL A 4 1.02 7.96 -16.98
C VAL A 4 -0.11 7.06 -17.48
N LYS A 5 -0.08 6.75 -18.77
CA LYS A 5 -1.01 5.80 -19.37
C LYS A 5 -0.57 4.37 -19.09
N SER A 6 -1.48 3.56 -18.52
CA SER A 6 -1.30 2.12 -18.31
C SER A 6 -2.51 1.38 -18.87
N GLY A 7 -2.38 0.82 -20.08
CA GLY A 7 -3.51 0.30 -20.85
C GLY A 7 -4.56 1.39 -21.09
N GLU A 8 -5.79 1.18 -20.59
CA GLU A 8 -6.89 2.15 -20.70
C GLU A 8 -6.91 3.17 -19.53
N ALA A 9 -6.09 2.98 -18.49
CA ALA A 9 -6.07 3.85 -17.34
C ALA A 9 -5.06 4.99 -17.48
N GLN A 10 -5.38 6.11 -16.85
CA GLN A 10 -4.46 7.20 -16.54
C GLN A 10 -4.14 7.10 -15.04
N ILE A 11 -2.88 6.90 -14.71
CA ILE A 11 -2.41 6.76 -13.34
C ILE A 11 -1.77 8.08 -12.91
N HIS A 12 -2.36 8.70 -11.91
CA HIS A 12 -1.84 9.91 -11.28
C HIS A 12 -0.61 9.58 -10.44
N TYR A 13 0.43 10.41 -10.52
CA TYR A 13 1.62 10.28 -9.68
C TYR A 13 2.22 11.63 -9.32
N GLU A 14 3.03 11.64 -8.27
CA GLU A 14 3.93 12.72 -7.91
C GLU A 14 5.34 12.19 -7.75
N LEU A 15 6.32 12.95 -8.27
CA LEU A 15 7.74 12.64 -8.15
C LEU A 15 8.46 13.88 -7.62
N GLU A 16 8.92 13.81 -6.40
CA GLU A 16 9.54 14.92 -5.67
C GLU A 16 10.91 14.54 -5.07
N GLY A 17 11.66 15.53 -4.63
CA GLY A 17 12.98 15.31 -4.04
C GLY A 17 14.14 15.52 -5.02
N PRO A 18 15.41 15.44 -4.53
CA PRO A 18 16.59 15.82 -5.31
C PRO A 18 16.84 14.84 -6.46
N GLY A 19 17.13 15.42 -7.64
CA GLY A 19 17.54 14.64 -8.82
C GLY A 19 18.83 13.87 -8.55
N GLY A 20 18.89 12.61 -9.04
CA GLY A 20 20.05 11.73 -8.84
C GLY A 20 20.05 10.94 -7.52
N SER A 21 19.17 11.26 -6.57
CA SER A 21 19.00 10.47 -5.35
C SER A 21 18.29 9.13 -5.64
N PRO A 22 18.51 8.10 -4.80
CA PRO A 22 17.75 6.85 -4.90
C PRO A 22 16.25 7.09 -4.83
N VAL A 23 15.49 6.41 -5.69
CA VAL A 23 14.03 6.52 -5.73
C VAL A 23 13.41 5.57 -4.72
N LEU A 24 12.45 6.08 -3.94
CA LEU A 24 11.55 5.32 -3.09
C LEU A 24 10.13 5.48 -3.60
N VAL A 25 9.51 4.37 -4.00
CA VAL A 25 8.10 4.30 -4.39
C VAL A 25 7.27 3.98 -3.18
N PHE A 26 6.21 4.75 -2.96
CA PHE A 26 5.20 4.47 -1.96
C PHE A 26 3.90 3.98 -2.62
N SER A 27 3.39 2.84 -2.18
CA SER A 27 2.17 2.22 -2.68
C SER A 27 1.12 2.10 -1.58
N ASN A 28 -0.08 2.58 -1.86
CA ASN A 28 -1.12 2.88 -0.89
C ASN A 28 -1.90 1.66 -0.42
N SER A 29 -2.53 1.78 0.75
CA SER A 29 -3.59 0.86 1.20
C SER A 29 -4.85 1.01 0.35
N LEU A 30 -5.64 -0.07 0.26
CA LEU A 30 -6.99 -0.03 -0.30
C LEU A 30 -7.84 1.02 0.44
N GLY A 31 -8.39 1.96 -0.28
CA GLY A 31 -9.26 2.99 0.33
C GLY A 31 -8.54 4.29 0.67
N THR A 32 -7.26 4.43 0.31
CA THR A 32 -6.47 5.67 0.49
C THR A 32 -5.91 6.15 -0.85
N ASP A 33 -5.35 7.35 -0.87
CA ASP A 33 -4.66 7.94 -2.00
C ASP A 33 -3.18 8.22 -1.68
N TYR A 34 -2.47 8.87 -2.59
CA TYR A 34 -1.02 9.14 -2.44
C TYR A 34 -0.68 9.98 -1.19
N SER A 35 -1.64 10.76 -0.67
CA SER A 35 -1.44 11.58 0.52
C SER A 35 -1.34 10.78 1.83
N LEU A 36 -1.69 9.48 1.81
CA LEU A 36 -1.40 8.54 2.90
C LEU A 36 0.06 8.66 3.36
N TRP A 37 0.96 9.00 2.43
CA TRP A 37 2.40 9.03 2.63
C TRP A 37 2.96 10.44 2.88
N ASP A 38 2.11 11.46 3.09
CA ASP A 38 2.56 12.83 3.40
C ASP A 38 3.52 12.89 4.60
N PRO A 39 3.29 12.13 5.70
CA PRO A 39 4.23 12.12 6.82
C PRO A 39 5.63 11.62 6.42
N GLN A 40 5.70 10.58 5.58
CA GLN A 40 6.94 10.01 5.08
C GLN A 40 7.58 10.93 4.02
N ALA A 41 6.76 11.55 3.18
CA ALA A 41 7.25 12.51 2.21
C ALA A 41 7.93 13.69 2.90
N HIS A 42 7.33 14.25 3.95
CA HIS A 42 7.92 15.33 4.73
C HIS A 42 9.30 14.94 5.32
N GLU A 43 9.44 13.70 5.83
CA GLU A 43 10.69 13.22 6.43
C GLU A 43 11.79 12.97 5.39
N PHE A 44 11.44 12.39 4.24
CA PHE A 44 12.44 11.85 3.30
C PHE A 44 12.70 12.71 2.06
N GLN A 45 11.89 13.71 1.74
CA GLN A 45 11.96 14.49 0.49
C GLN A 45 13.30 15.19 0.25
N ASN A 46 14.08 15.48 1.28
CA ASN A 46 15.40 16.11 1.15
C ASN A 46 16.54 15.09 0.98
N LYS A 47 16.28 13.79 1.14
CA LYS A 47 17.29 12.72 1.11
C LYS A 47 17.07 11.75 -0.05
N LEU A 48 15.80 11.51 -0.40
CA LEU A 48 15.37 10.54 -1.40
C LEU A 48 14.53 11.22 -2.47
N ARG A 49 14.48 10.62 -3.63
CA ARG A 49 13.50 10.95 -4.66
C ARG A 49 12.27 10.10 -4.44
N LEU A 50 11.15 10.73 -4.10
CA LEU A 50 9.92 10.04 -3.68
C LEU A 50 8.94 9.97 -4.85
N LEU A 51 8.52 8.76 -5.18
CA LEU A 51 7.45 8.51 -6.14
C LEU A 51 6.21 8.03 -5.38
N ARG A 52 5.18 8.86 -5.37
CA ARG A 52 3.86 8.55 -4.81
C ARG A 52 2.84 8.51 -5.93
N TYR A 53 1.85 7.65 -5.86
CA TYR A 53 0.86 7.52 -6.91
C TYR A 53 -0.49 7.10 -6.34
N ASP A 54 -1.56 7.39 -7.07
CA ASP A 54 -2.88 6.87 -6.78
C ASP A 54 -3.08 5.55 -7.49
N SER A 55 -3.42 4.51 -6.76
CA SER A 55 -3.77 3.23 -7.36
C SER A 55 -4.96 3.38 -8.31
N ARG A 56 -5.03 2.58 -9.36
CA ARG A 56 -6.19 2.52 -10.24
C ARG A 56 -7.49 2.44 -9.43
N GLY A 57 -8.48 3.27 -9.77
CA GLY A 57 -9.76 3.36 -9.06
C GLY A 57 -9.73 4.20 -7.77
N HIS A 58 -8.58 4.80 -7.42
CA HIS A 58 -8.41 5.65 -6.25
C HIS A 58 -7.92 7.05 -6.64
N GLY A 59 -8.12 8.00 -5.72
CA GLY A 59 -7.64 9.37 -5.87
C GLY A 59 -7.99 9.99 -7.21
N GLN A 60 -6.98 10.49 -7.90
CA GLN A 60 -7.11 11.12 -9.22
C GLN A 60 -6.90 10.13 -10.38
N SER A 61 -6.51 8.88 -10.09
CA SER A 61 -6.36 7.85 -11.12
C SER A 61 -7.68 7.40 -11.72
N SER A 62 -7.63 6.94 -12.97
CA SER A 62 -8.81 6.42 -13.66
C SER A 62 -9.43 5.25 -12.92
N SER A 63 -10.77 5.23 -12.93
CA SER A 63 -11.55 4.05 -12.56
C SER A 63 -12.01 3.37 -13.84
N THR A 64 -11.32 2.30 -14.26
CA THR A 64 -11.71 1.46 -15.40
C THR A 64 -12.68 0.37 -14.94
N PRO A 65 -13.40 -0.32 -15.84
CA PRO A 65 -14.22 -1.46 -15.43
C PRO A 65 -13.39 -2.54 -14.73
N GLY A 66 -13.90 -3.06 -13.61
CA GLY A 66 -13.32 -4.18 -12.85
C GLY A 66 -13.91 -5.54 -13.25
N PRO A 67 -13.52 -6.63 -12.57
CA PRO A 67 -12.64 -6.68 -11.40
C PRO A 67 -11.18 -6.36 -11.74
N TYR A 68 -10.41 -5.82 -10.76
CA TYR A 68 -8.96 -5.70 -10.91
C TYR A 68 -8.25 -6.92 -10.29
N TYR A 69 -6.97 -7.07 -10.66
CA TYR A 69 -6.06 -8.07 -10.14
C TYR A 69 -4.78 -7.40 -9.66
N VAL A 70 -4.11 -7.96 -8.66
CA VAL A 70 -2.85 -7.40 -8.13
C VAL A 70 -1.78 -7.31 -9.22
N GLU A 71 -1.71 -8.28 -10.12
CA GLU A 71 -0.83 -8.22 -11.29
C GLU A 71 -1.08 -6.98 -12.16
N GLN A 72 -2.34 -6.62 -12.39
CA GLN A 72 -2.70 -5.43 -13.17
C GLN A 72 -2.24 -4.15 -12.46
N LEU A 73 -2.45 -4.06 -11.14
CA LEU A 73 -2.02 -2.92 -10.33
C LEU A 73 -0.48 -2.83 -10.26
N ALA A 74 0.22 -3.96 -10.24
CA ALA A 74 1.68 -4.00 -10.31
C ALA A 74 2.20 -3.54 -11.69
N LYS A 75 1.52 -3.90 -12.77
CA LYS A 75 1.83 -3.41 -14.12
C LYS A 75 1.60 -1.90 -14.26
N ASP A 76 0.66 -1.30 -13.52
CA ASP A 76 0.51 0.15 -13.45
C ASP A 76 1.77 0.81 -12.85
N VAL A 77 2.34 0.23 -11.80
CA VAL A 77 3.62 0.69 -11.23
C VAL A 77 4.75 0.58 -12.25
N ILE A 78 4.86 -0.55 -12.94
CA ILE A 78 5.88 -0.73 -14.00
C ILE A 78 5.73 0.33 -15.09
N ALA A 79 4.50 0.62 -15.52
CA ALA A 79 4.25 1.65 -16.54
C ALA A 79 4.71 3.04 -16.06
N ILE A 80 4.53 3.39 -14.78
CA ILE A 80 5.06 4.64 -14.22
C ILE A 80 6.59 4.63 -14.25
N LEU A 81 7.23 3.55 -13.79
CA LEU A 81 8.70 3.43 -13.78
C LEU A 81 9.27 3.55 -15.19
N ASP A 82 8.65 2.93 -16.18
CA ASP A 82 9.09 2.98 -17.59
C ASP A 82 8.95 4.38 -18.18
N ALA A 83 7.81 5.04 -17.95
CA ALA A 83 7.56 6.40 -18.43
C ALA A 83 8.54 7.42 -17.81
N LEU A 84 9.00 7.18 -16.58
CA LEU A 84 9.95 8.02 -15.86
C LEU A 84 11.41 7.59 -16.06
N GLN A 85 11.65 6.54 -16.85
CA GLN A 85 12.99 5.94 -17.08
C GLN A 85 13.70 5.55 -15.77
N LEU A 86 12.94 4.98 -14.83
CA LEU A 86 13.44 4.53 -13.55
C LEU A 86 13.71 3.01 -13.62
N ASP A 87 14.94 2.61 -13.79
CA ASP A 87 15.31 1.19 -13.97
C ASP A 87 15.07 0.37 -12.70
N ARG A 88 15.55 0.88 -11.55
CA ARG A 88 15.45 0.21 -10.25
C ARG A 88 15.12 1.21 -9.15
N VAL A 89 14.20 0.80 -8.26
CA VAL A 89 13.72 1.63 -7.15
C VAL A 89 13.70 0.85 -5.84
N ASN A 90 13.63 1.57 -4.72
CA ASN A 90 13.15 0.99 -3.46
C ASN A 90 11.63 1.07 -3.47
N PHE A 91 10.95 0.07 -2.94
CA PHE A 91 9.49 0.00 -2.93
C PHE A 91 8.98 -0.22 -1.50
N CYS A 92 8.06 0.61 -1.07
CA CYS A 92 7.38 0.51 0.22
C CYS A 92 5.87 0.47 -0.01
N GLY A 93 5.24 -0.65 0.29
CA GLY A 93 3.81 -0.86 0.07
C GLY A 93 3.07 -1.22 1.35
N LEU A 94 1.92 -0.56 1.59
CA LEU A 94 1.05 -0.83 2.71
C LEU A 94 -0.21 -1.58 2.26
N SER A 95 -0.51 -2.72 2.89
CA SER A 95 -1.73 -3.51 2.65
C SER A 95 -1.84 -3.94 1.18
N LEU A 96 -2.80 -3.43 0.40
CA LEU A 96 -2.87 -3.65 -1.05
C LEU A 96 -1.54 -3.28 -1.74
N GLY A 97 -0.91 -2.17 -1.33
CA GLY A 97 0.41 -1.79 -1.82
C GLY A 97 1.49 -2.83 -1.51
N GLY A 98 1.40 -3.51 -0.37
CA GLY A 98 2.26 -4.64 -0.02
C GLY A 98 2.03 -5.86 -0.91
N MET A 99 0.78 -6.16 -1.29
CA MET A 99 0.47 -7.22 -2.27
C MET A 99 1.07 -6.91 -3.63
N ILE A 100 0.97 -5.64 -4.08
CA ILE A 100 1.64 -5.15 -5.29
C ILE A 100 3.16 -5.36 -5.18
N GLY A 101 3.74 -5.01 -4.02
CA GLY A 101 5.16 -5.21 -3.72
C GLY A 101 5.59 -6.68 -3.77
N MET A 102 4.80 -7.60 -3.22
CA MET A 102 5.07 -9.05 -3.32
C MET A 102 5.08 -9.53 -4.77
N TRP A 103 4.07 -9.11 -5.56
CA TRP A 103 4.04 -9.46 -6.99
C TRP A 103 5.26 -8.93 -7.73
N LEU A 104 5.65 -7.66 -7.50
CA LEU A 104 6.84 -7.06 -8.11
C LEU A 104 8.12 -7.78 -7.68
N GLY A 105 8.26 -8.14 -6.40
CA GLY A 105 9.42 -8.85 -5.85
C GLY A 105 9.65 -10.22 -6.49
N ALA A 106 8.57 -10.94 -6.84
CA ALA A 106 8.63 -12.24 -7.48
C ALA A 106 8.76 -12.16 -9.01
N ASN A 107 7.96 -11.27 -9.66
CA ASN A 107 7.81 -11.26 -11.12
C ASN A 107 8.66 -10.19 -11.84
N ALA A 108 9.08 -9.15 -11.11
CA ALA A 108 9.91 -8.07 -11.65
C ALA A 108 11.10 -7.70 -10.72
N PRO A 109 11.84 -8.67 -10.16
CA PRO A 109 12.87 -8.41 -9.12
C PRO A 109 13.99 -7.47 -9.60
N LYS A 110 14.24 -7.42 -10.91
CA LYS A 110 15.24 -6.52 -11.50
C LYS A 110 14.87 -5.04 -11.39
N ARG A 111 13.59 -4.74 -11.14
CA ARG A 111 13.08 -3.36 -10.96
C ARG A 111 13.19 -2.87 -9.51
N LEU A 112 13.58 -3.74 -8.57
CA LEU A 112 13.64 -3.42 -7.14
C LEU A 112 15.06 -3.53 -6.59
N ASN A 113 15.46 -2.52 -5.80
CA ASN A 113 16.65 -2.59 -4.95
C ASN A 113 16.32 -3.19 -3.59
N LYS A 114 15.27 -2.67 -2.95
CA LYS A 114 14.77 -3.09 -1.64
C LYS A 114 13.24 -3.08 -1.64
N LEU A 115 12.65 -3.96 -0.84
CA LEU A 115 11.21 -4.13 -0.70
C LEU A 115 10.80 -3.96 0.76
N VAL A 116 9.81 -3.11 1.03
CA VAL A 116 9.21 -2.96 2.36
C VAL A 116 7.73 -3.29 2.26
N LEU A 117 7.30 -4.28 3.03
CA LEU A 117 5.94 -4.80 3.09
C LEU A 117 5.32 -4.41 4.43
N CYS A 118 4.39 -3.45 4.42
CA CYS A 118 3.81 -2.89 5.63
C CYS A 118 2.37 -3.36 5.79
N ASN A 119 1.99 -3.85 6.97
CA ASN A 119 0.61 -4.17 7.33
C ASN A 119 -0.12 -4.92 6.20
N THR A 120 0.44 -6.03 5.77
CA THR A 120 -0.03 -6.80 4.61
C THR A 120 0.11 -8.29 4.87
N GLY A 121 -0.44 -9.11 3.98
CA GLY A 121 -0.37 -10.56 4.04
C GLY A 121 -0.41 -11.19 2.66
N ALA A 122 0.09 -12.43 2.54
CA ALA A 122 0.05 -13.19 1.30
C ALA A 122 -1.38 -13.57 0.88
N LYS A 123 -2.31 -13.55 1.83
CA LYS A 123 -3.76 -13.66 1.63
C LYS A 123 -4.47 -12.91 2.74
N ILE A 124 -5.41 -12.05 2.41
CA ILE A 124 -6.14 -11.21 3.39
C ILE A 124 -7.64 -11.50 3.34
N GLY A 125 -8.19 -11.86 4.51
CA GLY A 125 -9.63 -12.08 4.69
C GLY A 125 -10.16 -13.29 3.93
N THR A 126 -11.49 -13.35 3.78
CA THR A 126 -12.20 -14.45 3.11
C THR A 126 -12.94 -13.94 1.87
N LEU A 127 -13.22 -14.86 0.96
CA LEU A 127 -14.04 -14.61 -0.23
C LEU A 127 -15.38 -13.96 0.13
N GLU A 128 -16.05 -14.49 1.15
CA GLU A 128 -17.36 -14.02 1.61
C GLU A 128 -17.30 -12.58 2.12
N ASN A 129 -16.33 -12.27 3.01
CA ASN A 129 -16.16 -10.92 3.56
C ASN A 129 -15.90 -9.88 2.48
N TRP A 130 -15.10 -10.22 1.48
CA TRP A 130 -14.81 -9.30 0.37
C TRP A 130 -16.01 -9.15 -0.56
N ASN A 131 -16.76 -10.20 -0.86
CA ASN A 131 -17.98 -10.11 -1.65
C ASN A 131 -19.03 -9.24 -0.97
N THR A 132 -19.26 -9.46 0.33
CA THR A 132 -20.16 -8.63 1.13
C THR A 132 -19.74 -7.15 1.11
N ARG A 133 -18.45 -6.86 1.21
CA ARG A 133 -17.93 -5.50 1.13
C ARG A 133 -18.16 -4.86 -0.25
N ILE A 134 -17.89 -5.60 -1.33
CA ILE A 134 -18.14 -5.17 -2.71
C ILE A 134 -19.61 -4.82 -2.93
N GLU A 135 -20.52 -5.71 -2.50
CA GLU A 135 -21.96 -5.49 -2.62
C GLU A 135 -22.42 -4.28 -1.80
N THR A 136 -21.93 -4.18 -0.55
CA THR A 136 -22.27 -3.08 0.36
C THR A 136 -21.88 -1.71 -0.23
N VAL A 137 -20.66 -1.56 -0.72
CA VAL A 137 -20.21 -0.27 -1.26
C VAL A 137 -20.89 0.08 -2.57
N ARG A 138 -21.18 -0.90 -3.43
CA ARG A 138 -21.92 -0.66 -4.67
C ARG A 138 -23.35 -0.22 -4.41
N LYS A 139 -24.01 -0.83 -3.41
CA LYS A 139 -25.41 -0.53 -3.08
C LYS A 139 -25.57 0.74 -2.25
N ASN A 140 -24.67 0.97 -1.28
CA ASN A 140 -24.88 1.96 -0.22
C ASN A 140 -23.80 3.06 -0.21
N GLY A 141 -22.81 3.00 -1.13
CA GLY A 141 -21.71 3.96 -1.22
C GLY A 141 -20.65 3.78 -0.14
N MET A 142 -19.56 4.56 -0.26
CA MET A 142 -18.38 4.42 0.59
C MET A 142 -18.62 4.72 2.08
N LYS A 143 -19.54 5.63 2.38
CA LYS A 143 -19.91 5.98 3.78
C LYS A 143 -20.42 4.79 4.58
N SER A 144 -21.01 3.79 3.92
CA SER A 144 -21.56 2.61 4.57
C SER A 144 -20.51 1.71 5.24
N VAL A 145 -19.26 1.82 4.82
CA VAL A 145 -18.14 1.01 5.34
C VAL A 145 -17.11 1.83 6.12
N SER A 146 -17.16 3.17 6.04
CA SER A 146 -16.07 4.04 6.52
C SER A 146 -15.81 3.90 8.02
N SER A 147 -16.83 3.86 8.87
CA SER A 147 -16.62 3.72 10.32
C SER A 147 -15.92 2.42 10.68
N GLY A 148 -16.41 1.27 10.19
CA GLY A 148 -15.79 -0.02 10.46
C GLY A 148 -14.41 -0.19 9.84
N VAL A 149 -14.10 0.53 8.77
CA VAL A 149 -12.74 0.59 8.19
C VAL A 149 -11.80 1.34 9.11
N LEU A 150 -12.18 2.53 9.59
CA LEU A 150 -11.37 3.37 10.46
C LEU A 150 -11.13 2.74 11.85
N GLU A 151 -12.10 1.97 12.35
CA GLU A 151 -11.93 1.20 13.58
C GLU A 151 -10.85 0.12 13.49
N ARG A 152 -10.63 -0.43 12.29
CA ARG A 152 -9.53 -1.37 12.04
C ARG A 152 -8.23 -0.68 11.70
N TRP A 153 -8.28 0.55 11.15
CA TRP A 153 -7.09 1.26 10.72
C TRP A 153 -6.34 1.95 11.83
N PHE A 154 -7.01 2.32 12.91
CA PHE A 154 -6.43 3.05 14.03
C PHE A 154 -6.88 2.47 15.37
N THR A 155 -5.98 2.42 16.34
CA THR A 155 -6.35 2.05 17.70
C THR A 155 -7.35 3.04 18.30
N PRO A 156 -8.17 2.62 19.31
CA PRO A 156 -9.04 3.55 20.03
C PRO A 156 -8.29 4.76 20.59
N VAL A 157 -7.12 4.53 21.17
CA VAL A 157 -6.26 5.58 21.75
C VAL A 157 -5.86 6.61 20.71
N PHE A 158 -5.44 6.17 19.51
CA PHE A 158 -5.06 7.10 18.44
C PHE A 158 -6.26 7.89 17.92
N ARG A 159 -7.42 7.25 17.78
CA ARG A 159 -8.65 7.93 17.33
C ARG A 159 -9.08 9.05 18.27
N GLU A 160 -8.85 8.89 19.57
CA GLU A 160 -9.11 9.93 20.59
C GLU A 160 -8.04 11.03 20.57
N LYS A 161 -6.76 10.64 20.42
CA LYS A 161 -5.63 11.57 20.46
C LYS A 161 -5.50 12.43 19.20
N ALA A 162 -5.82 11.88 18.03
CA ALA A 162 -5.61 12.52 16.72
C ALA A 162 -6.85 12.54 15.83
N PRO A 163 -8.01 13.06 16.31
CA PRO A 163 -9.28 13.02 15.58
C PRO A 163 -9.23 13.73 14.23
N GLY A 164 -8.39 14.76 14.09
CA GLY A 164 -8.20 15.48 12.83
C GLY A 164 -7.55 14.60 11.74
N GLN A 165 -6.51 13.84 12.09
CA GLN A 165 -5.87 12.91 11.15
C GLN A 165 -6.83 11.79 10.74
N VAL A 166 -7.57 11.22 11.68
CA VAL A 166 -8.59 10.21 11.41
C VAL A 166 -9.69 10.76 10.50
N SER A 167 -10.11 12.02 10.72
CA SER A 167 -11.10 12.71 9.87
C SER A 167 -10.60 12.93 8.44
N ASN A 168 -9.33 13.30 8.27
CA ASN A 168 -8.73 13.44 6.93
C ASN A 168 -8.75 12.11 6.17
N ILE A 169 -8.32 11.02 6.80
CA ILE A 169 -8.35 9.67 6.20
C ILE A 169 -9.80 9.23 5.91
N ARG A 170 -10.76 9.56 6.77
CA ARG A 170 -12.19 9.33 6.50
C ARG A 170 -12.63 10.05 5.24
N SER A 171 -12.25 11.31 5.09
CA SER A 171 -12.65 12.13 3.93
C SER A 171 -12.11 11.55 2.62
N ILE A 172 -10.85 11.08 2.61
CA ILE A 172 -10.24 10.39 1.46
C ILE A 172 -11.03 9.13 1.12
N LEU A 173 -11.28 8.27 2.10
CA LEU A 173 -12.02 7.03 1.89
C LEU A 173 -13.44 7.27 1.35
N GLU A 174 -14.16 8.24 1.92
CA GLU A 174 -15.55 8.53 1.54
C GLU A 174 -15.68 9.25 0.19
N ALA A 175 -14.61 9.89 -0.29
CA ALA A 175 -14.56 10.53 -1.61
C ALA A 175 -14.33 9.55 -2.77
N LEU A 176 -13.96 8.31 -2.49
CA LEU A 176 -13.69 7.31 -3.53
C LEU A 176 -14.97 6.93 -4.29
N LYS A 177 -14.78 6.60 -5.57
CA LYS A 177 -15.84 6.03 -6.40
C LYS A 177 -16.07 4.57 -5.98
N PRO A 178 -17.31 4.17 -5.63
CA PRO A 178 -17.63 2.82 -5.18
C PRO A 178 -17.16 1.72 -6.12
N ASP A 179 -17.29 1.92 -7.45
CA ASP A 179 -16.88 0.91 -8.44
C ASP A 179 -15.38 0.71 -8.48
N GLY A 180 -14.57 1.77 -8.38
CA GLY A 180 -13.11 1.69 -8.33
C GLY A 180 -12.63 0.97 -7.07
N TYR A 181 -13.20 1.35 -5.91
CA TYR A 181 -12.93 0.67 -4.65
C TYR A 181 -13.34 -0.81 -4.70
N ALA A 182 -14.54 -1.12 -5.19
CA ALA A 182 -15.02 -2.50 -5.32
C ALA A 182 -14.16 -3.34 -6.27
N ALA A 183 -13.65 -2.74 -7.35
CA ALA A 183 -12.73 -3.41 -8.27
C ALA A 183 -11.40 -3.76 -7.60
N CYS A 184 -10.86 -2.88 -6.74
CA CYS A 184 -9.67 -3.17 -5.92
C CYS A 184 -9.96 -4.17 -4.79
N CYS A 185 -11.17 -4.17 -4.20
CA CYS A 185 -11.58 -5.22 -3.26
C CYS A 185 -11.51 -6.62 -3.91
N ALA A 186 -11.88 -6.73 -5.20
CA ALA A 186 -11.76 -7.97 -5.94
C ALA A 186 -10.28 -8.39 -6.11
N ALA A 187 -9.37 -7.44 -6.36
CA ALA A 187 -7.94 -7.73 -6.42
C ALA A 187 -7.41 -8.32 -5.10
N VAL A 188 -7.83 -7.78 -3.95
CA VAL A 188 -7.45 -8.32 -2.63
C VAL A 188 -8.09 -9.69 -2.39
N ARG A 189 -9.39 -9.85 -2.74
CA ARG A 189 -10.14 -11.09 -2.57
C ARG A 189 -9.49 -12.27 -3.28
N ASP A 190 -9.03 -12.03 -4.52
CA ASP A 190 -8.55 -13.07 -5.43
C ASP A 190 -7.03 -13.31 -5.30
N PHE A 191 -6.35 -12.50 -4.48
CA PHE A 191 -4.92 -12.64 -4.26
C PHE A 191 -4.64 -13.73 -3.23
N ASP A 192 -3.86 -14.72 -3.63
CA ASP A 192 -3.25 -15.72 -2.76
C ASP A 192 -1.82 -15.97 -3.24
N PHE A 193 -0.85 -15.51 -2.48
CA PHE A 193 0.58 -15.50 -2.86
C PHE A 193 1.44 -16.33 -1.90
N ARG A 194 0.81 -17.25 -1.16
CA ARG A 194 1.50 -18.03 -0.13
C ARG A 194 2.56 -18.97 -0.70
N GLU A 195 2.28 -19.55 -1.86
CA GLU A 195 3.21 -20.50 -2.52
C GLU A 195 4.39 -19.78 -3.20
N GLU A 196 4.23 -18.51 -3.59
CA GLU A 196 5.22 -17.75 -4.36
C GLU A 196 6.18 -16.93 -3.49
N LEU A 197 5.95 -16.81 -2.19
CA LEU A 197 6.77 -15.99 -1.27
C LEU A 197 8.25 -16.36 -1.32
N SER A 198 8.55 -17.66 -1.43
CA SER A 198 9.91 -18.15 -1.50
C SER A 198 10.65 -17.75 -2.79
N SER A 199 9.97 -17.25 -3.81
CA SER A 199 10.58 -16.71 -5.04
C SER A 199 11.09 -15.28 -4.89
N ILE A 200 10.66 -14.53 -3.89
CA ILE A 200 11.12 -13.18 -3.61
C ILE A 200 12.57 -13.25 -3.09
N ARG A 201 13.52 -12.67 -3.85
CA ARG A 201 14.96 -12.63 -3.52
C ARG A 201 15.46 -11.21 -3.25
N VAL A 202 14.61 -10.23 -3.39
CA VAL A 202 14.92 -8.83 -3.10
C VAL A 202 15.08 -8.67 -1.58
N PRO A 203 16.09 -7.95 -1.07
CA PRO A 203 16.18 -7.62 0.35
C PRO A 203 14.86 -7.04 0.84
N THR A 204 14.25 -7.70 1.83
CA THR A 204 12.88 -7.39 2.26
C THR A 204 12.82 -7.06 3.75
N LEU A 205 12.07 -6.00 4.07
CA LEU A 205 11.63 -5.66 5.43
C LEU A 205 10.11 -5.82 5.52
N VAL A 206 9.65 -6.54 6.52
CA VAL A 206 8.23 -6.66 6.87
C VAL A 206 7.95 -5.83 8.11
N ILE A 207 7.00 -4.91 8.02
CA ILE A 207 6.52 -4.08 9.13
C ILE A 207 5.07 -4.46 9.42
N ALA A 208 4.77 -4.82 10.66
CA ALA A 208 3.43 -5.14 11.13
C ALA A 208 2.98 -4.20 12.26
N GLY A 209 1.69 -3.96 12.38
CA GLY A 209 1.12 -3.28 13.55
C GLY A 209 0.68 -4.29 14.59
N ALA A 210 1.11 -4.12 15.84
CA ALA A 210 0.81 -5.01 16.96
C ALA A 210 -0.70 -5.17 17.22
N TYR A 211 -1.47 -4.15 16.87
CA TYR A 211 -2.93 -4.08 17.08
C TYR A 211 -3.72 -4.08 15.76
N ASP A 212 -3.11 -4.52 14.65
CA ASP A 212 -3.77 -4.57 13.35
C ASP A 212 -4.75 -5.75 13.26
N PRO A 213 -6.07 -5.51 13.21
CA PRO A 213 -7.04 -6.59 13.06
C PRO A 213 -7.33 -6.94 11.60
N ALA A 214 -6.84 -6.13 10.64
CA ALA A 214 -7.04 -6.36 9.20
C ALA A 214 -5.99 -7.30 8.62
N THR A 215 -4.74 -7.11 9.05
CA THR A 215 -3.58 -7.98 8.76
C THR A 215 -2.80 -8.19 10.07
N PRO A 216 -3.24 -9.15 10.88
CA PRO A 216 -2.65 -9.40 12.21
C PRO A 216 -1.14 -9.64 12.14
N PRO A 217 -0.38 -9.40 13.24
CA PRO A 217 1.07 -9.67 13.28
C PRO A 217 1.48 -11.06 12.77
N ALA A 218 0.59 -12.04 12.91
CA ALA A 218 0.81 -13.39 12.39
C ALA A 218 0.99 -13.42 10.86
N ASP A 219 0.26 -12.57 10.11
CA ASP A 219 0.41 -12.49 8.65
C ASP A 219 1.80 -11.92 8.29
N GLY A 220 2.26 -10.89 9.00
CA GLY A 220 3.59 -10.33 8.81
C GLY A 220 4.70 -11.31 9.17
N ARG A 221 4.56 -12.07 10.26
CA ARG A 221 5.52 -13.13 10.63
C ARG A 221 5.55 -14.21 9.55
N PHE A 222 4.37 -14.62 9.04
CA PHE A 222 4.30 -15.58 7.95
C PHE A 222 5.07 -15.11 6.71
N LEU A 223 4.95 -13.83 6.33
CA LEU A 223 5.73 -13.27 5.22
C LEU A 223 7.23 -13.34 5.52
N ALA A 224 7.67 -12.93 6.71
CA ALA A 224 9.09 -12.93 7.07
C ALA A 224 9.69 -14.34 7.12
N ASP A 225 8.91 -15.32 7.58
CA ASP A 225 9.36 -16.72 7.65
C ASP A 225 9.47 -17.38 6.27
N HIS A 226 8.70 -16.93 5.27
CA HIS A 226 8.66 -17.54 3.93
C HIS A 226 9.41 -16.76 2.85
N ILE A 227 9.74 -15.48 3.09
CA ILE A 227 10.58 -14.68 2.20
C ILE A 227 12.05 -14.83 2.64
N PRO A 228 12.93 -15.42 1.84
CA PRO A 228 14.32 -15.68 2.24
C PRO A 228 15.07 -14.41 2.65
N GLY A 229 15.58 -14.40 3.89
CA GLY A 229 16.34 -13.28 4.43
C GLY A 229 15.54 -12.02 4.79
N ALA A 230 14.22 -12.11 4.82
CA ALA A 230 13.38 -11.00 5.25
C ALA A 230 13.60 -10.66 6.74
N ARG A 231 13.60 -9.35 7.02
CA ARG A 231 13.58 -8.83 8.41
C ARG A 231 12.15 -8.55 8.82
N TYR A 232 11.85 -8.71 10.11
CA TYR A 232 10.53 -8.43 10.69
C TYR A 232 10.62 -7.40 11.78
N VAL A 233 9.70 -6.44 11.78
CA VAL A 233 9.53 -5.43 12.82
C VAL A 233 8.05 -5.28 13.16
N GLU A 234 7.74 -5.12 14.44
CA GLU A 234 6.38 -4.89 14.92
C GLU A 234 6.32 -3.50 15.58
N LEU A 235 5.36 -2.68 15.13
CA LEU A 235 5.12 -1.33 15.62
C LEU A 235 3.92 -1.30 16.56
N ASN A 236 3.89 -0.31 17.45
CA ASN A 236 2.82 -0.12 18.43
C ASN A 236 1.62 0.61 17.79
N ALA A 237 1.02 0.04 16.75
CA ALA A 237 0.00 0.64 15.91
C ALA A 237 -1.01 -0.40 15.41
N ALA A 238 -2.13 0.09 14.86
CA ALA A 238 -3.05 -0.72 14.06
C ALA A 238 -2.62 -0.75 12.58
N HIS A 239 -3.56 -0.72 11.63
CA HIS A 239 -3.31 -0.97 10.20
C HIS A 239 -2.53 0.15 9.49
N LEU A 240 -2.80 1.42 9.80
CA LEU A 240 -2.04 2.54 9.22
C LEU A 240 -0.87 2.92 10.12
N SER A 241 0.05 1.99 10.31
CA SER A 241 1.19 2.13 11.22
C SER A 241 2.14 3.26 10.83
N ASN A 242 2.18 3.62 9.54
CA ASN A 242 2.94 4.76 9.02
C ASN A 242 2.42 6.12 9.52
N ILE A 243 1.17 6.18 9.97
CA ILE A 243 0.55 7.37 10.58
C ILE A 243 0.56 7.25 12.10
N GLU A 244 0.15 6.12 12.63
CA GLU A 244 -0.10 5.93 14.05
C GLU A 244 1.19 5.85 14.89
N ASP A 245 2.24 5.21 14.37
CA ASP A 245 3.58 5.13 15.00
C ASP A 245 4.64 5.67 14.02
N GLN A 246 4.39 6.90 13.52
CA GLN A 246 5.14 7.54 12.45
C GLN A 246 6.65 7.58 12.69
N ASP A 247 7.06 7.99 13.89
CA ASP A 247 8.49 8.19 14.20
C ASP A 247 9.25 6.87 14.12
N ARG A 248 8.70 5.82 14.69
CA ARG A 248 9.30 4.49 14.63
C ARG A 248 9.23 3.87 13.26
N PHE A 249 8.11 4.05 12.53
CA PHE A 249 8.00 3.64 11.14
C PHE A 249 9.10 4.27 10.29
N ASN A 250 9.29 5.58 10.39
CA ASN A 250 10.30 6.32 9.64
C ASN A 250 11.72 5.87 10.01
N ALA A 251 12.00 5.62 11.29
CA ALA A 251 13.30 5.14 11.76
C ALA A 251 13.65 3.74 11.19
N GLU A 252 12.70 2.79 11.22
CA GLU A 252 12.89 1.44 10.68
C GLU A 252 13.06 1.45 9.16
N LEU A 253 12.25 2.26 8.46
CA LEU A 253 12.36 2.46 7.03
C LEU A 253 13.74 3.04 6.65
N ALA A 254 14.18 4.11 7.32
CA ALA A 254 15.49 4.73 7.08
C ALA A 254 16.64 3.77 7.36
N ALA A 255 16.61 3.05 8.47
CA ALA A 255 17.64 2.06 8.83
C ALA A 255 17.75 0.95 7.79
N PHE A 256 16.61 0.48 7.27
CA PHE A 256 16.62 -0.54 6.24
C PHE A 256 17.10 -0.01 4.89
N LEU A 257 16.72 1.19 4.49
CA LEU A 257 17.13 1.78 3.21
C LEU A 257 18.62 2.10 3.17
N ASN A 258 19.24 2.44 4.30
CA ASN A 258 20.67 2.77 4.42
C ASN A 258 21.57 1.53 4.66
N ALA A 259 21.00 0.37 4.98
CA ALA A 259 21.75 -0.89 5.19
C ALA A 259 22.11 -1.57 3.81
#